data_92ed395135c80f13401b89a6dd28a693
#
_entry.id   92ed395135c80f13401b89a6dd28a693
#
_cell.length_a   1.000
_cell.length_b   1.000
_cell.length_c   1.000
_cell.angle_alpha   90.00
_cell.angle_beta   90.00
_cell.angle_gamma   90.00
#
_symmetry.space_group_name_H-M   'P 1'
#
loop_
_entity.id
_entity.type
_entity.pdbx_description
1 polymer ?
#
loop_
_entity_poly.entity_id
_entity_poly.type
_entity_poly.pdbx_seq_one_letter_code
_entity_poly.pdbx_strand_id
1 'polypeptide(L)'
;MWRVQDRGCFGILSLSLLVAMVCSTQSANEPSNMSYVKETVDKLLKGYDIRLRPDFGGPPVDVGMSIDIASIDMVSEVNMDYTLTMYFQQSWRDKRLSYTGIPLNLTLDNRVADQLWVPDTYFLNDKKSFVHGVTVKNRMIRLHPDGTVLYGLRFVLQS
;
A
#
# COMPACT_ATOMS: atom_id res chain seq x y z
N MET A 1 41.80 44.00 -52.91
CA MET A 1 40.51 44.51 -52.45
C MET A 1 39.52 43.35 -52.34
N TRP A 2 39.55 42.69 -51.21
CA TRP A 2 38.61 41.59 -50.91
C TRP A 2 37.98 41.90 -49.57
N ARG A 3 36.69 42.11 -49.55
CA ARG A 3 35.87 42.35 -48.38
C ARG A 3 35.34 40.98 -47.90
N VAL A 4 35.82 40.47 -46.78
CA VAL A 4 35.27 39.31 -46.08
C VAL A 4 34.06 39.75 -45.26
N GLN A 5 32.96 39.21 -45.60
CA GLN A 5 31.65 39.51 -44.98
C GLN A 5 31.41 38.59 -43.76
N ASP A 6 31.71 39.15 -42.60
CA ASP A 6 31.41 38.50 -41.31
C ASP A 6 29.89 38.50 -41.03
N ARG A 7 29.17 37.51 -41.51
CA ARG A 7 27.74 37.31 -41.17
C ARG A 7 27.41 35.96 -40.53
N GLY A 8 28.42 35.14 -40.24
CA GLY A 8 28.18 33.77 -39.71
C GLY A 8 28.22 33.59 -38.17
N CYS A 9 28.86 34.52 -37.48
CA CYS A 9 29.16 34.29 -36.06
C CYS A 9 28.03 34.66 -35.08
N PHE A 10 27.17 35.62 -35.45
CA PHE A 10 26.08 36.05 -34.58
C PHE A 10 24.91 35.04 -34.50
N GLY A 11 24.67 34.26 -35.54
CA GLY A 11 23.61 33.27 -35.58
C GLY A 11 23.87 32.03 -34.67
N ILE A 12 25.13 31.61 -34.61
CA ILE A 12 25.54 30.43 -33.83
C ILE A 12 25.54 30.75 -32.33
N LEU A 13 25.94 31.95 -31.92
CA LEU A 13 25.90 32.41 -30.54
C LEU A 13 24.45 32.56 -30.01
N SER A 14 23.54 33.04 -30.87
CA SER A 14 22.12 33.20 -30.53
C SER A 14 21.42 31.84 -30.37
N LEU A 15 21.77 30.84 -31.19
CA LEU A 15 21.17 29.50 -31.11
C LEU A 15 21.65 28.74 -29.85
N SER A 16 22.92 28.89 -29.49
CA SER A 16 23.46 28.26 -28.26
C SER A 16 22.88 28.89 -26.99
N LEU A 17 22.59 30.17 -26.97
CA LEU A 17 21.92 30.84 -25.87
C LEU A 17 20.45 30.44 -25.74
N LEU A 18 19.74 30.24 -26.85
CA LEU A 18 18.38 29.72 -26.85
C LEU A 18 18.31 28.25 -26.36
N VAL A 19 19.23 27.41 -26.78
CA VAL A 19 19.32 26.02 -26.33
C VAL A 19 19.66 25.94 -24.82
N ALA A 20 20.56 26.78 -24.33
CA ALA A 20 20.86 26.88 -22.90
C ALA A 20 19.65 27.37 -22.07
N MET A 21 18.85 28.28 -22.61
CA MET A 21 17.66 28.81 -21.94
C MET A 21 16.53 27.77 -21.90
N VAL A 22 16.39 26.91 -22.90
CA VAL A 22 15.41 25.82 -22.92
C VAL A 22 15.82 24.68 -21.99
N CYS A 23 17.13 24.40 -21.82
CA CYS A 23 17.62 23.40 -20.91
C CYS A 23 17.50 23.80 -19.42
N SER A 24 17.42 25.08 -19.11
CA SER A 24 17.33 25.55 -17.71
C SER A 24 15.89 25.64 -17.15
N THR A 25 14.87 25.35 -17.97
CA THR A 25 13.46 25.39 -17.50
C THR A 25 12.89 24.04 -17.07
N GLN A 26 13.69 22.98 -17.01
CA GLN A 26 13.24 21.66 -16.53
C GLN A 26 13.91 21.26 -15.22
N SER A 27 13.69 22.01 -14.17
CA SER A 27 13.83 21.51 -12.80
C SER A 27 12.89 22.28 -11.86
N ALA A 28 11.61 22.32 -12.21
CA ALA A 28 10.60 22.46 -11.19
C ALA A 28 10.54 21.09 -10.49
N ASN A 29 11.06 21.00 -9.27
CA ASN A 29 10.80 19.91 -8.36
C ASN A 29 9.29 19.87 -8.12
N GLU A 30 8.53 19.17 -8.96
CA GLU A 30 7.24 18.65 -8.53
C GLU A 30 7.56 17.73 -7.36
N PRO A 31 6.97 17.97 -6.18
CA PRO A 31 7.11 17.03 -5.06
C PRO A 31 6.68 15.68 -5.61
N SER A 32 7.60 14.71 -5.61
CA SER A 32 7.30 13.40 -6.19
C SER A 32 6.02 12.89 -5.55
N ASN A 33 5.12 12.27 -6.31
CA ASN A 33 3.87 11.69 -5.78
C ASN A 33 4.13 10.84 -4.53
N MET A 34 5.31 10.25 -4.42
CA MET A 34 5.79 9.48 -3.26
C MET A 34 5.96 10.33 -2.00
N SER A 35 6.45 11.57 -2.11
CA SER A 35 6.60 12.47 -0.96
C SER A 35 5.25 12.89 -0.40
N TYR A 36 4.29 13.17 -1.26
CA TYR A 36 2.92 13.52 -0.89
C TYR A 36 2.18 12.33 -0.26
N VAL A 37 2.32 11.13 -0.83
CA VAL A 37 1.76 9.89 -0.26
C VAL A 37 2.35 9.63 1.13
N LYS A 38 3.68 9.75 1.29
CA LYS A 38 4.34 9.58 2.58
C LYS A 38 3.79 10.54 3.63
N GLU A 39 3.72 11.82 3.32
CA GLU A 39 3.17 12.85 4.23
C GLU A 39 1.73 12.52 4.62
N THR A 40 0.91 12.06 3.67
CA THR A 40 -0.47 11.65 3.94
C THR A 40 -0.53 10.47 4.90
N VAL A 41 0.26 9.42 4.67
CA VAL A 41 0.31 8.25 5.56
C VAL A 41 0.80 8.63 6.96
N ASP A 42 1.86 9.42 7.06
CA ASP A 42 2.41 9.89 8.35
C ASP A 42 1.35 10.73 9.11
N LYS A 43 0.57 11.54 8.40
CA LYS A 43 -0.53 12.32 8.98
C LYS A 43 -1.67 11.44 9.48
N LEU A 44 -2.05 10.40 8.74
CA LEU A 44 -3.10 9.46 9.14
C LEU A 44 -2.71 8.65 10.39
N LEU A 45 -1.44 8.27 10.49
CA LEU A 45 -0.93 7.50 11.63
C LEU A 45 -0.65 8.37 12.86
N LYS A 46 -0.55 9.68 12.70
CA LYS A 46 -0.31 10.60 13.81
C LYS A 46 -1.51 10.65 14.77
N GLY A 47 -1.30 10.11 15.97
CA GLY A 47 -2.36 10.04 16.99
C GLY A 47 -3.35 8.88 16.80
N TYR A 48 -3.10 7.97 15.86
CA TYR A 48 -3.89 6.76 15.69
C TYR A 48 -3.59 5.77 16.81
N ASP A 49 -4.61 5.33 17.55
CA ASP A 49 -4.46 4.33 18.61
C ASP A 49 -4.97 2.96 18.11
N ILE A 50 -4.03 2.02 17.97
CA ILE A 50 -4.30 0.65 17.50
C ILE A 50 -5.13 -0.18 18.48
N ARG A 51 -5.18 0.20 19.76
CA ARG A 51 -5.92 -0.52 20.80
C ARG A 51 -7.42 -0.27 20.75
N LEU A 52 -7.81 0.80 20.08
CA LEU A 52 -9.20 1.21 19.96
C LEU A 52 -9.75 0.78 18.62
N ARG A 53 -10.83 -0.01 18.64
CA ARG A 53 -11.57 -0.34 17.41
C ARG A 53 -12.13 0.94 16.75
N PRO A 54 -12.38 0.92 15.44
CA PRO A 54 -13.13 2.00 14.79
C PRO A 54 -14.46 2.26 15.49
N ASP A 55 -14.87 3.52 15.55
CA ASP A 55 -16.10 3.97 16.22
C ASP A 55 -16.24 3.43 17.66
N PHE A 56 -15.15 3.47 18.46
CA PHE A 56 -15.14 3.02 19.85
C PHE A 56 -16.24 3.72 20.67
N GLY A 57 -17.02 2.92 21.41
CA GLY A 57 -18.18 3.43 22.14
C GLY A 57 -19.48 3.50 21.32
N GLY A 58 -19.40 3.32 20.01
CA GLY A 58 -20.56 3.26 19.11
C GLY A 58 -20.94 1.82 18.72
N PRO A 59 -21.67 1.64 17.62
CA PRO A 59 -22.12 0.34 17.12
C PRO A 59 -20.92 -0.58 16.81
N PRO A 60 -21.14 -1.89 16.66
CA PRO A 60 -20.12 -2.83 16.21
C PRO A 60 -19.60 -2.46 14.82
N VAL A 61 -18.36 -2.84 14.55
CA VAL A 61 -17.75 -2.66 13.22
C VAL A 61 -18.15 -3.82 12.33
N ASP A 62 -18.71 -3.51 11.17
CA ASP A 62 -19.01 -4.51 10.15
C ASP A 62 -17.69 -4.90 9.45
N VAL A 63 -17.36 -6.20 9.50
CA VAL A 63 -16.17 -6.76 8.85
C VAL A 63 -16.62 -7.73 7.76
N GLY A 64 -16.39 -7.35 6.51
CA GLY A 64 -16.54 -8.24 5.37
C GLY A 64 -15.37 -9.22 5.31
N MET A 65 -15.65 -10.48 4.97
CA MET A 65 -14.62 -11.52 4.84
C MET A 65 -14.74 -12.23 3.50
N SER A 66 -13.58 -12.57 2.91
CA SER A 66 -13.45 -13.42 1.73
C SER A 66 -12.34 -14.44 1.95
N ILE A 67 -12.59 -15.68 1.54
CA ILE A 67 -11.65 -16.79 1.64
C ILE A 67 -11.48 -17.41 0.26
N ASP A 68 -10.25 -17.43 -0.25
CA ASP A 68 -9.88 -18.11 -1.49
C ASP A 68 -8.95 -19.28 -1.15
N ILE A 69 -9.42 -20.51 -1.40
CA ILE A 69 -8.67 -21.72 -1.09
C ILE A 69 -7.68 -21.99 -2.21
N ALA A 70 -6.38 -22.00 -1.88
CA ALA A 70 -5.31 -22.29 -2.83
C ALA A 70 -5.04 -23.80 -2.96
N SER A 71 -5.01 -24.53 -1.83
CA SER A 71 -4.85 -25.98 -1.82
C SER A 71 -5.42 -26.59 -0.57
N ILE A 72 -5.83 -27.86 -0.68
CA ILE A 72 -6.23 -28.72 0.42
C ILE A 72 -5.35 -29.97 0.35
N ASP A 73 -4.50 -30.16 1.35
CA ASP A 73 -3.55 -31.25 1.40
C ASP A 73 -3.89 -32.18 2.57
N MET A 74 -3.96 -33.47 2.31
CA MET A 74 -4.16 -34.49 3.34
C MET A 74 -2.84 -34.74 4.04
N VAL A 75 -2.81 -34.55 5.36
CA VAL A 75 -1.60 -34.80 6.17
C VAL A 75 -1.61 -36.19 6.76
N SER A 76 -2.76 -36.69 7.22
CA SER A 76 -2.92 -38.01 7.82
C SER A 76 -4.34 -38.52 7.71
N GLU A 77 -4.53 -39.68 7.11
CA GLU A 77 -5.83 -40.38 7.08
C GLU A 77 -6.18 -40.94 8.46
N VAL A 78 -5.18 -41.36 9.24
CA VAL A 78 -5.37 -41.95 10.55
C VAL A 78 -5.91 -40.96 11.58
N ASN A 79 -5.39 -39.73 11.52
CA ASN A 79 -5.78 -38.64 12.43
C ASN A 79 -6.90 -37.77 11.86
N MET A 80 -7.30 -38.01 10.60
CA MET A 80 -8.22 -37.15 9.84
C MET A 80 -7.78 -35.68 9.78
N ASP A 81 -6.47 -35.46 9.77
CA ASP A 81 -5.89 -34.13 9.69
C ASP A 81 -5.73 -33.71 8.24
N TYR A 82 -6.08 -32.49 7.94
CA TYR A 82 -5.82 -31.86 6.63
C TYR A 82 -5.17 -30.51 6.79
N THR A 83 -4.43 -30.12 5.78
CA THR A 83 -3.80 -28.80 5.69
C THR A 83 -4.49 -27.96 4.63
N LEU A 84 -4.89 -26.78 4.98
CA LEU A 84 -5.55 -25.83 4.11
C LEU A 84 -4.66 -24.60 3.90
N THR A 85 -4.26 -24.37 2.65
CA THR A 85 -3.61 -23.11 2.27
C THR A 85 -4.64 -22.18 1.67
N MET A 86 -4.75 -20.97 2.22
CA MET A 86 -5.76 -20.02 1.78
C MET A 86 -5.26 -18.58 1.75
N TYR A 87 -5.91 -17.78 0.92
CA TYR A 87 -5.89 -16.33 0.97
C TYR A 87 -7.12 -15.87 1.73
N PHE A 88 -6.90 -15.18 2.80
CA PHE A 88 -7.94 -14.65 3.66
C PHE A 88 -7.96 -13.13 3.58
N GLN A 89 -9.08 -12.56 3.22
CA GLN A 89 -9.25 -11.12 3.09
C GLN A 89 -10.32 -10.63 4.04
N GLN A 90 -10.05 -9.50 4.68
CA GLN A 90 -10.97 -8.79 5.54
C GLN A 90 -11.11 -7.35 5.06
N SER A 91 -12.30 -6.81 5.14
CA SER A 91 -12.56 -5.41 4.82
C SER A 91 -13.44 -4.77 5.88
N TRP A 92 -13.06 -3.58 6.34
CA TRP A 92 -13.84 -2.80 7.31
C TRP A 92 -13.67 -1.32 7.03
N ARG A 93 -14.49 -0.50 7.65
CA ARG A 93 -14.41 0.95 7.54
C ARG A 93 -13.83 1.56 8.81
N ASP A 94 -12.76 2.34 8.66
CA ASP A 94 -12.19 3.16 9.73
C ASP A 94 -12.11 4.63 9.27
N LYS A 95 -12.98 5.46 9.79
CA LYS A 95 -13.06 6.88 9.42
C LYS A 95 -11.78 7.66 9.75
N ARG A 96 -10.97 7.17 10.71
CA ARG A 96 -9.67 7.77 11.07
C ARG A 96 -8.63 7.66 9.96
N LEU A 97 -8.82 6.70 9.05
CA LEU A 97 -7.93 6.42 7.92
C LEU A 97 -8.44 6.98 6.59
N SER A 98 -9.50 7.80 6.63
CA SER A 98 -9.99 8.49 5.43
C SER A 98 -9.05 9.63 5.05
N TYR A 99 -8.82 9.80 3.75
CA TYR A 99 -7.95 10.84 3.22
C TYR A 99 -8.55 11.49 1.97
N THR A 100 -8.12 12.72 1.70
CA THR A 100 -8.55 13.51 0.55
C THR A 100 -7.33 13.99 -0.24
N GLY A 101 -7.52 14.33 -1.51
CA GLY A 101 -6.45 14.85 -2.36
C GLY A 101 -5.68 13.78 -3.14
N ILE A 102 -5.83 12.49 -2.81
CA ILE A 102 -5.28 11.37 -3.59
C ILE A 102 -6.47 10.52 -4.07
N PRO A 103 -6.82 10.52 -5.36
CA PRO A 103 -7.95 9.74 -5.88
C PRO A 103 -7.61 8.27 -6.10
N LEU A 104 -6.54 7.76 -5.50
CA LEU A 104 -6.02 6.42 -5.67
C LEU A 104 -6.06 5.64 -4.36
N ASN A 105 -6.20 4.32 -4.46
CA ASN A 105 -6.06 3.44 -3.32
C ASN A 105 -4.58 3.32 -2.95
N LEU A 106 -4.27 3.44 -1.66
CA LEU A 106 -2.91 3.32 -1.14
C LEU A 106 -2.64 1.87 -0.74
N THR A 107 -1.77 1.19 -1.46
CA THR A 107 -1.25 -0.11 -1.05
C THR A 107 0.00 0.11 -0.21
N LEU A 108 -0.07 -0.31 1.06
CA LEU A 108 0.96 -0.06 2.05
C LEU A 108 1.77 -1.33 2.34
N ASP A 109 3.00 -1.11 2.80
CA ASP A 109 3.90 -2.17 3.24
C ASP A 109 3.33 -2.93 4.46
N ASN A 110 3.71 -4.20 4.61
CA ASN A 110 3.26 -5.06 5.70
C ASN A 110 3.58 -4.52 7.10
N ARG A 111 4.62 -3.68 7.23
CA ARG A 111 5.02 -3.04 8.50
C ARG A 111 3.99 -2.01 8.97
N VAL A 112 3.24 -1.42 8.06
CA VAL A 112 2.15 -0.50 8.43
C VAL A 112 0.98 -1.24 9.06
N ALA A 113 0.80 -2.54 8.73
CA ALA A 113 -0.21 -3.38 9.36
C ALA A 113 -0.06 -3.45 10.89
N ASP A 114 1.16 -3.41 11.38
CA ASP A 114 1.45 -3.47 12.81
C ASP A 114 1.12 -2.14 13.54
N GLN A 115 0.82 -1.09 12.79
CA GLN A 115 0.45 0.24 13.29
C GLN A 115 -1.04 0.54 13.15
N LEU A 116 -1.81 -0.40 12.61
CA LEU A 116 -3.24 -0.26 12.40
C LEU A 116 -4.01 -1.24 13.26
N TRP A 117 -5.22 -0.83 13.65
CA TRP A 117 -6.17 -1.77 14.25
C TRP A 117 -6.60 -2.77 13.16
N VAL A 118 -6.56 -4.06 13.49
CA VAL A 118 -7.07 -5.14 12.66
C VAL A 118 -8.04 -5.98 13.47
N PRO A 119 -9.10 -6.57 12.84
CA PRO A 119 -10.00 -7.47 13.54
C PRO A 119 -9.25 -8.68 14.08
N ASP A 120 -9.56 -9.07 15.32
CA ASP A 120 -9.02 -10.27 15.95
C ASP A 120 -9.86 -11.49 15.52
N THR A 121 -9.35 -12.21 14.52
CA THR A 121 -10.04 -13.33 13.89
C THR A 121 -9.26 -14.62 14.13
N TYR A 122 -9.95 -15.66 14.61
CA TYR A 122 -9.39 -16.98 14.86
C TYR A 122 -10.30 -18.09 14.32
N PHE A 123 -9.74 -19.26 14.10
CA PHE A 123 -10.45 -20.45 13.61
C PHE A 123 -10.62 -21.46 14.75
N LEU A 124 -11.87 -21.81 15.04
CA LEU A 124 -12.21 -22.66 16.21
C LEU A 124 -11.61 -24.07 16.16
N ASN A 125 -11.45 -24.63 14.96
CA ASN A 125 -10.97 -26.01 14.76
C ASN A 125 -9.48 -26.06 14.40
N ASP A 126 -8.75 -24.99 14.64
CA ASP A 126 -7.35 -24.87 14.32
C ASP A 126 -6.48 -25.61 15.35
N LYS A 127 -5.74 -26.64 14.92
CA LYS A 127 -4.71 -27.30 15.72
C LYS A 127 -3.39 -26.53 15.65
N LYS A 128 -3.07 -25.99 14.46
CA LYS A 128 -1.88 -25.20 14.21
C LYS A 128 -2.06 -24.35 12.98
N SER A 129 -1.88 -23.05 13.13
CA SER A 129 -1.87 -22.14 12.00
C SER A 129 -0.61 -21.30 11.96
N PHE A 130 -0.21 -20.89 10.78
CA PHE A 130 0.87 -19.95 10.58
C PHE A 130 0.68 -19.11 9.33
N VAL A 131 1.11 -17.87 9.41
CA VAL A 131 1.17 -16.97 8.26
C VAL A 131 2.45 -17.25 7.48
N HIS A 132 2.34 -17.39 6.16
CA HIS A 132 3.52 -17.50 5.31
C HIS A 132 4.46 -16.30 5.53
N GLY A 133 5.70 -16.59 5.96
CA GLY A 133 6.68 -15.57 6.36
C GLY A 133 7.97 -15.54 5.55
N VAL A 134 8.00 -16.17 4.37
CA VAL A 134 9.21 -16.19 3.52
C VAL A 134 9.01 -15.27 2.32
N THR A 135 9.84 -14.26 2.18
CA THR A 135 10.92 -13.70 3.00
C THR A 135 10.43 -12.75 4.07
N VAL A 136 9.23 -12.20 3.89
CA VAL A 136 8.48 -11.35 4.82
C VAL A 136 7.06 -11.90 4.96
N LYS A 137 6.37 -11.53 6.03
CA LYS A 137 4.98 -11.95 6.24
C LYS A 137 4.13 -11.56 5.05
N ASN A 138 3.43 -12.52 4.43
CA ASN A 138 2.54 -12.31 3.30
C ASN A 138 1.25 -11.64 3.76
N ARG A 139 1.33 -10.34 4.03
CA ARG A 139 0.23 -9.47 4.40
C ARG A 139 0.16 -8.29 3.44
N MET A 140 -1.04 -7.91 3.03
CA MET A 140 -1.30 -6.74 2.21
C MET A 140 -2.29 -5.83 2.93
N ILE A 141 -2.00 -4.55 2.96
CA ILE A 141 -2.96 -3.52 3.37
C ILE A 141 -3.20 -2.56 2.20
N ARG A 142 -4.47 -2.33 1.94
CA ARG A 142 -4.90 -1.30 0.99
C ARG A 142 -5.90 -0.38 1.67
N LEU A 143 -5.61 0.91 1.63
CA LEU A 143 -6.50 1.97 2.11
C LEU A 143 -7.23 2.61 0.94
N HIS A 144 -8.52 2.82 1.12
CA HIS A 144 -9.36 3.57 0.19
C HIS A 144 -9.59 4.99 0.72
N PRO A 145 -9.84 5.99 -0.15
CA PRO A 145 -10.04 7.38 0.28
C PRO A 145 -11.18 7.56 1.29
N ASP A 146 -12.21 6.74 1.24
CA ASP A 146 -13.37 6.74 2.13
C ASP A 146 -13.10 6.17 3.54
N GLY A 147 -11.88 5.69 3.79
CA GLY A 147 -11.48 5.03 5.02
C GLY A 147 -11.75 3.53 5.05
N THR A 148 -12.12 2.91 3.92
CA THR A 148 -12.22 1.45 3.83
C THR A 148 -10.83 0.84 3.81
N VAL A 149 -10.60 -0.12 4.69
CA VAL A 149 -9.35 -0.89 4.79
C VAL A 149 -9.60 -2.28 4.22
N LEU A 150 -8.75 -2.71 3.30
CA LEU A 150 -8.69 -4.08 2.81
C LEU A 150 -7.39 -4.71 3.33
N TYR A 151 -7.54 -5.78 4.09
CA TYR A 151 -6.43 -6.51 4.71
C TYR A 151 -6.42 -7.94 4.19
N GLY A 152 -5.33 -8.34 3.54
CA GLY A 152 -5.15 -9.67 2.97
C GLY A 152 -4.02 -10.44 3.64
N LEU A 153 -4.25 -11.72 3.88
CA LEU A 153 -3.30 -12.67 4.47
C LEU A 153 -3.22 -13.91 3.60
N ARG A 154 -2.01 -14.48 3.47
CA ARG A 154 -1.86 -15.85 3.03
C ARG A 154 -1.40 -16.68 4.22
N PHE A 155 -2.16 -17.70 4.58
CA PHE A 155 -1.81 -18.56 5.69
C PHE A 155 -2.19 -20.03 5.46
N VAL A 156 -1.62 -20.87 6.31
CA VAL A 156 -1.85 -22.30 6.34
C VAL A 156 -2.54 -22.63 7.67
N LEU A 157 -3.59 -23.41 7.56
CA LEU A 157 -4.36 -23.92 8.68
C LEU A 157 -4.29 -25.45 8.67
N GLN A 158 -3.98 -26.05 9.80
CA GLN A 158 -4.03 -27.48 10.04
C GLN A 158 -5.18 -27.76 10.99
N SER A 159 -6.14 -28.54 10.53
CA SER A 159 -7.33 -28.92 11.29
C SER A 159 -7.42 -30.43 11.43
#